data_ce484c5f811da20152ea485e2103b857
#
_entry.id   ce484c5f811da20152ea485e2103b857
#
_cell.length_a   1.000
_cell.length_b   1.000
_cell.length_c   1.000
_cell.angle_alpha   90.00
_cell.angle_beta   90.00
_cell.angle_gamma   90.00
#
_symmetry.space_group_name_H-M   'P 1'
#
loop_
_entity.id
_entity.type
_entity.pdbx_description
1 polymer ?
#
loop_
_entity_poly.entity_id
_entity_poly.type
_entity_poly.pdbx_seq_one_letter_code
_entity_poly.pdbx_strand_id
1 'polypeptide(L)'
;MSSLYALGVGLVFVAAGTVVAADGAQLIAREQAQTAADLGALAGAAYAIDGVAAACGRAAVIAAANAATVAACRLDGLDLTLSVQVVTAAGAAEATAVAGPIRESP
;
A
#
# COMPACT_ATOMS: atom_id res chain seq x y z
N MET A 1 -31.22 38.45 -0.15
CA MET A 1 -31.69 37.12 0.21
C MET A 1 -31.07 36.03 -0.66
N SER A 2 -30.95 36.21 -1.97
CA SER A 2 -30.31 35.21 -2.85
C SER A 2 -28.82 34.97 -2.52
N SER A 3 -28.10 36.01 -2.05
CA SER A 3 -26.69 35.87 -1.66
C SER A 3 -26.49 34.98 -0.44
N LEU A 4 -27.36 35.05 0.55
CA LEU A 4 -27.29 34.19 1.73
C LEU A 4 -27.61 32.73 1.41
N TYR A 5 -28.57 32.53 0.52
CA TYR A 5 -28.92 31.18 0.06
C TYR A 5 -27.75 30.54 -0.72
N ALA A 6 -27.14 31.28 -1.63
CA ALA A 6 -26.00 30.80 -2.41
C ALA A 6 -24.78 30.49 -1.50
N LEU A 7 -24.54 31.31 -0.48
CA LEU A 7 -23.49 31.09 0.51
C LEU A 7 -23.70 29.78 1.28
N GLY A 8 -24.92 29.54 1.76
CA GLY A 8 -25.25 28.31 2.48
C GLY A 8 -25.07 27.05 1.65
N VAL A 9 -25.54 27.07 0.40
CA VAL A 9 -25.38 25.96 -0.53
C VAL A 9 -23.90 25.71 -0.82
N GLY A 10 -23.11 26.77 -1.04
CA GLY A 10 -21.68 26.67 -1.29
C GLY A 10 -20.93 26.02 -0.13
N LEU A 11 -21.27 26.36 1.10
CA LEU A 11 -20.66 25.75 2.29
C LEU A 11 -20.97 24.26 2.41
N VAL A 12 -22.18 23.84 2.08
CA VAL A 12 -22.55 22.41 2.07
C VAL A 12 -21.73 21.65 1.05
N PHE A 13 -21.55 22.17 -0.16
CA PHE A 13 -20.73 21.53 -1.18
C PHE A 13 -19.25 21.42 -0.77
N VAL A 14 -18.69 22.44 -0.16
CA VAL A 14 -17.31 22.42 0.33
C VAL A 14 -17.13 21.34 1.40
N ALA A 15 -18.05 21.25 2.36
CA ALA A 15 -17.99 20.23 3.41
C ALA A 15 -18.08 18.81 2.83
N ALA A 16 -19.01 18.57 1.91
CA ALA A 16 -19.16 17.27 1.25
C ALA A 16 -17.92 16.92 0.43
N GLY A 17 -17.36 17.87 -0.34
CA GLY A 17 -16.16 17.68 -1.12
C GLY A 17 -14.95 17.34 -0.27
N THR A 18 -14.79 17.93 0.90
CA THR A 18 -13.68 17.65 1.82
C THR A 18 -13.75 16.22 2.36
N VAL A 19 -14.94 15.73 2.72
CA VAL A 19 -15.11 14.35 3.20
C VAL A 19 -14.77 13.34 2.10
N VAL A 20 -15.25 13.55 0.88
CA VAL A 20 -14.97 12.68 -0.26
C VAL A 20 -13.47 12.65 -0.58
N ALA A 21 -12.79 13.80 -0.52
CA ALA A 21 -11.35 13.89 -0.76
C ALA A 21 -10.55 13.11 0.28
N ALA A 22 -10.93 13.15 1.56
CA ALA A 22 -10.27 12.41 2.63
C ALA A 22 -10.43 10.90 2.43
N ASP A 23 -11.64 10.43 2.08
CA ASP A 23 -11.91 9.02 1.79
C ASP A 23 -11.13 8.56 0.54
N GLY A 24 -11.07 9.39 -0.50
CA GLY A 24 -10.31 9.11 -1.72
C GLY A 24 -8.82 8.99 -1.44
N ALA A 25 -8.23 9.85 -0.60
CA ALA A 25 -6.83 9.78 -0.22
C ALA A 25 -6.51 8.47 0.52
N GLN A 26 -7.40 7.99 1.38
CA GLN A 26 -7.23 6.73 2.09
C GLN A 26 -7.30 5.53 1.14
N LEU A 27 -8.20 5.54 0.15
CA LEU A 27 -8.28 4.51 -0.87
C LEU A 27 -7.01 4.46 -1.72
N ILE A 28 -6.48 5.61 -2.13
CA ILE A 28 -5.23 5.70 -2.89
C ILE A 28 -4.07 5.15 -2.08
N ALA A 29 -4.01 5.46 -0.78
CA ALA A 29 -2.96 4.97 0.10
C ALA A 29 -3.01 3.44 0.22
N ARG A 30 -4.20 2.85 0.30
CA ARG A 30 -4.37 1.39 0.34
C ARG A 30 -3.92 0.73 -0.96
N GLU A 31 -4.30 1.29 -2.11
CA GLU A 31 -3.86 0.80 -3.41
C GLU A 31 -2.35 0.91 -3.57
N GLN A 32 -1.77 2.01 -3.14
CA GLN A 32 -0.34 2.24 -3.17
C GLN A 32 0.40 1.22 -2.29
N ALA A 33 -0.12 0.95 -1.09
CA ALA A 33 0.43 -0.07 -0.20
C ALA A 33 0.34 -1.46 -0.82
N GLN A 34 -0.80 -1.80 -1.43
CA GLN A 34 -0.97 -3.11 -2.07
C GLN A 34 -0.03 -3.29 -3.26
N THR A 35 0.13 -2.27 -4.09
CA THR A 35 1.06 -2.28 -5.21
C THR A 35 2.50 -2.46 -4.73
N ALA A 36 2.90 -1.72 -3.69
CA ALA A 36 4.22 -1.82 -3.11
C ALA A 36 4.47 -3.21 -2.51
N ALA A 37 3.47 -3.78 -1.84
CA ALA A 37 3.56 -5.13 -1.27
C ALA A 37 3.70 -6.19 -2.37
N ASP A 38 2.88 -6.12 -3.41
CA ASP A 38 2.90 -7.07 -4.52
C ASP A 38 4.22 -7.03 -5.28
N LEU A 39 4.67 -5.84 -5.67
CA LEU A 39 5.92 -5.67 -6.40
C LEU A 39 7.13 -6.03 -5.54
N GLY A 40 7.12 -5.63 -4.27
CA GLY A 40 8.19 -5.94 -3.33
C GLY A 40 8.29 -7.44 -3.07
N ALA A 41 7.15 -8.10 -2.87
CA ALA A 41 7.12 -9.55 -2.65
C ALA A 41 7.62 -10.32 -3.87
N LEU A 42 7.20 -9.93 -5.07
CA LEU A 42 7.64 -10.55 -6.32
C LEU A 42 9.15 -10.38 -6.52
N ALA A 43 9.65 -9.16 -6.34
CA ALA A 43 11.07 -8.86 -6.49
C ALA A 43 11.91 -9.58 -5.45
N GLY A 44 11.46 -9.61 -4.19
CA GLY A 44 12.14 -10.30 -3.11
C GLY A 44 12.15 -11.82 -3.30
N ALA A 45 11.03 -12.39 -3.72
CA ALA A 45 10.92 -13.84 -3.95
C ALA A 45 11.90 -14.34 -5.02
N ALA A 46 12.24 -13.50 -5.98
CA ALA A 46 13.25 -13.85 -7.00
C ALA A 46 14.64 -14.11 -6.38
N TYR A 47 14.90 -13.59 -5.19
CA TYR A 47 16.15 -13.79 -4.46
C TYR A 47 16.02 -14.78 -3.29
N ALA A 48 14.91 -15.52 -3.21
CA ALA A 48 14.65 -16.44 -2.09
C ALA A 48 15.76 -17.52 -1.96
N ILE A 49 16.33 -17.97 -3.05
CA ILE A 49 17.41 -18.95 -3.06
C ILE A 49 18.65 -18.41 -2.34
N ASP A 50 18.87 -17.10 -2.38
CA ASP A 50 20.03 -16.46 -1.75
C ASP A 50 19.80 -16.17 -0.25
N GLY A 51 18.65 -16.56 0.29
CA GLY A 51 18.34 -16.46 1.70
C GLY A 51 17.47 -15.26 2.07
N VAL A 52 17.05 -15.22 3.34
CA VAL A 52 16.09 -14.22 3.84
C VAL A 52 16.67 -12.80 3.75
N ALA A 53 17.94 -12.59 4.02
CA ALA A 53 18.54 -11.25 3.98
C ALA A 53 18.51 -10.66 2.57
N ALA A 54 18.85 -11.48 1.56
CA ALA A 54 18.81 -11.05 0.17
C ALA A 54 17.37 -10.79 -0.30
N ALA A 55 16.47 -11.70 0.01
CA ALA A 55 15.06 -11.60 -0.39
C ALA A 55 14.38 -10.37 0.25
N CYS A 56 14.49 -10.23 1.56
CA CYS A 56 13.88 -9.10 2.29
C CYS A 56 14.57 -7.76 1.97
N GLY A 57 15.87 -7.77 1.73
CA GLY A 57 16.60 -6.58 1.30
C GLY A 57 16.12 -6.08 -0.05
N ARG A 58 15.91 -6.97 -1.02
CA ARG A 58 15.39 -6.61 -2.33
C ARG A 58 13.94 -6.11 -2.24
N ALA A 59 13.12 -6.79 -1.44
CA ALA A 59 11.75 -6.38 -1.21
C ALA A 59 11.69 -4.96 -0.64
N ALA A 60 12.56 -4.63 0.31
CA ALA A 60 12.61 -3.29 0.91
C ALA A 60 12.98 -2.21 -0.11
N VAL A 61 13.91 -2.48 -1.02
CA VAL A 61 14.29 -1.53 -2.09
C VAL A 61 13.09 -1.22 -2.98
N ILE A 62 12.35 -2.24 -3.38
CA ILE A 62 11.18 -2.06 -4.26
C ILE A 62 10.03 -1.38 -3.51
N ALA A 63 9.79 -1.74 -2.24
CA ALA A 63 8.79 -1.06 -1.43
C ALA A 63 9.10 0.43 -1.31
N ALA A 64 10.34 0.79 -1.02
CA ALA A 64 10.76 2.19 -0.93
C ALA A 64 10.60 2.94 -2.25
N ALA A 65 10.87 2.30 -3.38
CA ALA A 65 10.65 2.88 -4.70
C ALA A 65 9.16 3.17 -4.98
N ASN A 66 8.25 2.53 -4.25
CA ASN A 66 6.80 2.72 -4.32
C ASN A 66 6.25 3.47 -3.11
N ALA A 67 7.08 4.28 -2.46
CA ALA A 67 6.73 5.14 -1.33
C ALA A 67 6.18 4.38 -0.12
N ALA A 68 6.63 3.15 0.10
CA ALA A 68 6.21 2.32 1.22
C ALA A 68 7.42 1.90 2.05
N THR A 69 7.19 1.61 3.32
CA THR A 69 8.18 1.03 4.23
C THR A 69 7.80 -0.39 4.58
N VAL A 70 8.78 -1.25 4.78
CA VAL A 70 8.54 -2.63 5.19
C VAL A 70 8.19 -2.67 6.67
N ALA A 71 7.02 -3.22 6.99
CA ALA A 71 6.59 -3.46 8.36
C ALA A 71 7.02 -4.86 8.83
N ALA A 72 6.97 -5.84 7.94
CA ALA A 72 7.41 -7.20 8.22
C ALA A 72 7.80 -7.92 6.93
N CYS A 73 8.80 -8.76 7.01
CA CYS A 73 9.23 -9.59 5.89
C CYS A 73 9.63 -10.97 6.40
N ARG A 74 9.05 -12.00 5.82
CA ARG A 74 9.32 -13.37 6.24
C ARG A 74 9.47 -14.28 5.03
N LEU A 75 10.52 -15.07 5.05
CA LEU A 75 10.77 -16.10 4.04
C LEU A 75 10.49 -17.46 4.63
N ASP A 76 9.57 -18.21 4.03
CA ASP A 76 9.22 -19.56 4.43
C ASP A 76 9.44 -20.46 3.23
N GLY A 77 10.58 -21.17 3.23
CA GLY A 77 11.05 -21.88 2.03
C GLY A 77 11.34 -20.89 0.92
N LEU A 78 10.56 -20.94 -0.15
CA LEU A 78 10.65 -20.02 -1.29
C LEU A 78 9.47 -19.03 -1.33
N ASP A 79 8.62 -19.04 -0.31
CA ASP A 79 7.47 -18.14 -0.21
C ASP A 79 7.83 -16.93 0.65
N LEU A 80 7.78 -15.76 0.05
CA LEU A 80 8.05 -14.50 0.74
C LEU A 80 6.74 -13.81 1.11
N THR A 81 6.57 -13.55 2.41
CA THR A 81 5.45 -12.75 2.91
C THR A 81 5.99 -11.37 3.27
N LEU A 82 5.44 -10.36 2.63
CA LEU A 82 5.84 -8.97 2.80
C LEU A 82 4.67 -8.12 3.23
N SER A 83 4.80 -7.45 4.38
CA SER A 83 3.86 -6.44 4.83
C SER A 83 4.53 -5.08 4.74
N VAL A 84 3.84 -4.12 4.14
CA VAL A 84 4.33 -2.76 3.95
C VAL A 84 3.33 -1.76 4.46
N GLN A 85 3.80 -0.54 4.71
CA GLN A 85 3.00 0.56 5.23
C GLN A 85 3.25 1.80 4.40
N VAL A 86 2.18 2.50 4.05
CA VAL A 86 2.21 3.83 3.44
C VAL A 86 1.61 4.81 4.44
N VAL A 87 2.33 5.87 4.77
CA VAL A 87 1.86 6.90 5.69
C VAL A 87 1.51 8.14 4.88
N THR A 88 0.29 8.64 5.08
CA THR A 88 -0.20 9.86 4.45
C THR A 88 -0.79 10.78 5.51
N ALA A 89 -1.14 12.01 5.12
CA ALA A 89 -1.84 12.94 6.01
C ALA A 89 -3.21 12.40 6.47
N ALA A 90 -3.82 11.48 5.69
CA ALA A 90 -5.10 10.86 6.03
C ALA A 90 -4.95 9.65 6.96
N GLY A 91 -3.71 9.24 7.28
CA GLY A 91 -3.43 8.09 8.14
C GLY A 91 -2.49 7.09 7.49
N ALA A 92 -2.33 5.93 8.12
CA ALA A 92 -1.49 4.86 7.62
C ALA A 92 -2.33 3.80 6.91
N ALA A 93 -1.81 3.27 5.81
CA ALA A 93 -2.37 2.13 5.11
C ALA A 93 -1.35 1.00 5.10
N GLU A 94 -1.81 -0.21 5.37
CA GLU A 94 -0.96 -1.39 5.39
C GLU A 94 -1.49 -2.42 4.40
N ALA A 95 -0.57 -3.13 3.75
CA ALA A 95 -0.92 -4.22 2.84
C ALA A 95 0.08 -5.35 2.99
N THR A 96 -0.37 -6.57 2.75
CA THR A 96 0.45 -7.77 2.80
C THR A 96 0.32 -8.54 1.50
N ALA A 97 1.43 -9.03 1.00
CA ALA A 97 1.47 -9.88 -0.19
C ALA A 97 2.36 -11.09 0.06
N VAL A 98 2.04 -12.19 -0.59
CA VAL A 98 2.83 -13.41 -0.57
C VAL A 98 3.21 -13.74 -2.00
N ALA A 99 4.50 -13.97 -2.25
CA ALA A 99 4.99 -14.39 -3.56
C ALA A 99 5.89 -15.62 -3.41
N GLY A 100 5.77 -16.51 -4.36
CA GLY A 100 6.55 -17.73 -4.37
C GLY A 100 6.33 -18.50 -5.66
N PRO A 101 6.96 -19.68 -5.82
CA PRO A 101 6.76 -20.48 -7.02
C PRO A 101 5.32 -20.95 -7.15
N ILE A 102 4.86 -21.03 -8.39
CA ILE A 102 3.54 -21.60 -8.70
C ILE A 102 3.55 -23.07 -8.34
N ARG A 103 2.59 -23.47 -7.51
CA ARG A 103 2.40 -24.85 -7.12
C ARG A 103 1.08 -25.35 -7.67
N GLU A 104 1.12 -26.50 -8.32
CA GLU A 104 -0.11 -27.16 -8.74
C GLU A 104 -0.80 -27.75 -7.50
N SER A 105 -2.11 -27.52 -7.41
CA SER A 105 -2.91 -28.16 -6.38
C SER A 105 -3.00 -29.66 -6.66
N PRO A 106 -2.77 -30.50 -5.67
CA PRO A 106 -2.90 -31.94 -5.85
C PRO A 106 -4.35 -32.34 -6.16
#